data_648c4a6c2328e5ec79efd9e72be91fda
#
_entry.id   648c4a6c2328e5ec79efd9e72be91fda
#
_cell.length_a   1.000
_cell.length_b   1.000
_cell.length_c   1.000
_cell.angle_alpha   90.00
_cell.angle_beta   90.00
_cell.angle_gamma   90.00
#
_symmetry.space_group_name_H-M   'P 1'
#
loop_
_entity.id
_entity.type
_entity.pdbx_description
1 polymer ?
#
loop_
_entity_poly.entity_id
_entity_poly.type
_entity_poly.pdbx_seq_one_letter_code
_entity_poly.pdbx_strand_id
1 'polypeptide(L)'
;MTVRIAPSVLAADFSRLADEVRRVELAGADLIHIDVMDGRFVPVLTFGAIVVAAIKRSTSVPLDVHLMIVEPDRQLDAVADAGASRITVHVEATPHLHRVVSAIRARGLKAGVALNPATPVAALSDIVNDIDHVLVMNVNPGFTGQQFIPSSLRKVAEMRALLSARGSQADIEVDGGVDLGNAQALVQAGATILVAGAAVFHTPDATQAVQALRLAATR
;
A
#
# COMPACT_ATOMS: atom_id res chain seq x y z
N MET A 1 -11.21 -12.53 -9.75
CA MET A 1 -10.91 -11.07 -9.68
C MET A 1 -9.51 -10.86 -10.24
N THR A 2 -9.30 -9.80 -11.03
CA THR A 2 -7.96 -9.47 -11.53
C THR A 2 -7.17 -8.82 -10.41
N VAL A 3 -5.99 -9.38 -10.08
CA VAL A 3 -5.09 -8.80 -9.08
C VAL A 3 -4.48 -7.49 -9.63
N ARG A 4 -4.34 -6.48 -8.78
CA ARG A 4 -3.71 -5.20 -9.11
C ARG A 4 -2.27 -5.19 -8.61
N ILE A 5 -1.38 -4.57 -9.39
CA ILE A 5 0.04 -4.39 -9.04
C ILE A 5 0.28 -2.92 -8.74
N ALA A 6 0.85 -2.65 -7.56
CA ALA A 6 1.19 -1.33 -7.05
C ALA A 6 2.71 -1.24 -6.81
N PRO A 7 3.52 -0.81 -7.79
CA PRO A 7 4.94 -0.60 -7.58
C PRO A 7 5.19 0.46 -6.50
N SER A 8 5.97 0.12 -5.45
CA SER A 8 6.38 1.08 -4.42
C SER A 8 7.61 1.84 -4.86
N VAL A 9 7.45 3.15 -5.06
CA VAL A 9 8.54 4.05 -5.48
C VAL A 9 9.63 4.21 -4.41
N LEU A 10 9.43 3.69 -3.21
CA LEU A 10 10.47 3.67 -2.18
C LEU A 10 11.74 2.91 -2.63
N ALA A 11 11.60 1.96 -3.57
CA ALA A 11 12.71 1.21 -4.15
C ALA A 11 13.23 1.79 -5.48
N ALA A 12 12.66 2.91 -5.96
CA ALA A 12 13.05 3.53 -7.22
C ALA A 12 14.35 4.35 -7.10
N ASP A 13 14.96 4.68 -8.23
CA ASP A 13 16.04 5.66 -8.30
C ASP A 13 15.47 7.07 -8.17
N PHE A 14 15.60 7.68 -6.98
CA PHE A 14 15.08 9.03 -6.71
C PHE A 14 15.72 10.14 -7.56
N SER A 15 16.92 9.92 -8.10
CA SER A 15 17.56 10.90 -9.02
C SER A 15 16.80 11.01 -10.35
N ARG A 16 15.96 9.99 -10.68
CA ARG A 16 15.16 9.93 -11.93
C ARG A 16 13.72 9.51 -11.64
N LEU A 17 13.17 9.90 -10.50
CA LEU A 17 11.87 9.42 -10.00
C LEU A 17 10.75 9.53 -11.03
N ALA A 18 10.68 10.63 -11.79
CA ALA A 18 9.66 10.81 -12.83
C ALA A 18 9.77 9.76 -13.96
N ASP A 19 10.99 9.38 -14.35
CA ASP A 19 11.21 8.37 -15.38
C ASP A 19 10.90 6.96 -14.85
N GLU A 20 11.27 6.69 -13.60
CA GLU A 20 10.92 5.44 -12.92
C GLU A 20 9.39 5.25 -12.82
N VAL A 21 8.65 6.31 -12.48
CA VAL A 21 7.18 6.28 -12.43
C VAL A 21 6.59 6.03 -13.82
N ARG A 22 7.05 6.74 -14.85
CA ARG A 22 6.60 6.50 -16.23
C ARG A 22 6.90 5.08 -16.71
N ARG A 23 8.06 4.54 -16.34
CA ARG A 23 8.47 3.18 -16.69
C ARG A 23 7.48 2.14 -16.16
N VAL A 24 7.05 2.25 -14.90
CA VAL A 24 6.08 1.30 -14.34
C VAL A 24 4.64 1.59 -14.82
N GLU A 25 4.27 2.83 -15.12
CA GLU A 25 3.00 3.16 -15.80
C GLU A 25 2.92 2.46 -17.16
N LEU A 26 3.97 2.55 -18.00
CA LEU A 26 4.02 1.86 -19.30
C LEU A 26 4.03 0.35 -19.14
N ALA A 27 4.52 -0.18 -18.02
CA ALA A 27 4.47 -1.60 -17.69
C ALA A 27 3.05 -2.08 -17.30
N GLY A 28 2.09 -1.16 -17.16
CA GLY A 28 0.71 -1.46 -16.80
C GLY A 28 0.48 -1.56 -15.28
N ALA A 29 1.21 -0.80 -14.47
CA ALA A 29 0.91 -0.65 -13.05
C ALA A 29 -0.51 -0.12 -12.84
N ASP A 30 -1.24 -0.67 -11.87
CA ASP A 30 -2.61 -0.27 -11.57
C ASP A 30 -2.67 0.91 -10.58
N LEU A 31 -1.65 1.02 -9.73
CA LEU A 31 -1.45 2.05 -8.72
C LEU A 31 0.05 2.41 -8.66
N ILE A 32 0.37 3.60 -8.17
CA ILE A 32 1.73 3.95 -7.73
C ILE A 32 1.70 4.06 -6.21
N HIS A 33 2.42 3.16 -5.54
CA HIS A 33 2.49 3.13 -4.07
C HIS A 33 3.60 4.05 -3.57
N ILE A 34 3.27 4.88 -2.55
CA ILE A 34 4.13 5.93 -2.04
C ILE A 34 4.20 5.83 -0.52
N ASP A 35 5.36 5.43 0.00
CA ASP A 35 5.63 5.24 1.43
C ASP A 35 6.13 6.53 2.08
N VAL A 36 5.26 7.22 2.81
CA VAL A 36 5.57 8.44 3.57
C VAL A 36 5.95 8.05 5.00
N MET A 37 7.17 8.38 5.40
CA MET A 37 7.75 8.04 6.71
C MET A 37 8.29 9.28 7.41
N ASP A 38 8.07 9.40 8.72
CA ASP A 38 8.40 10.60 9.51
C ASP A 38 9.61 10.45 10.44
N GLY A 39 10.26 9.28 10.47
CA GLY A 39 11.36 9.00 11.40
C GLY A 39 10.92 8.86 12.87
N ARG A 40 9.61 8.77 13.13
CA ARG A 40 9.02 8.62 14.48
C ARG A 40 8.16 7.38 14.61
N PHE A 41 7.18 7.19 13.73
CA PHE A 41 6.40 5.96 13.66
C PHE A 41 7.27 4.80 13.17
N VAL A 42 8.16 5.08 12.23
CA VAL A 42 9.20 4.17 11.73
C VAL A 42 10.57 4.87 11.77
N PRO A 43 11.70 4.11 11.80
CA PRO A 43 13.02 4.72 12.00
C PRO A 43 13.53 5.61 10.86
N VAL A 44 13.00 5.42 9.64
CA VAL A 44 13.45 6.14 8.43
C VAL A 44 12.57 7.35 8.16
N LEU A 45 13.17 8.43 7.68
CA LEU A 45 12.51 9.60 7.12
C LEU A 45 12.58 9.50 5.61
N THR A 46 11.44 9.59 4.90
CA THR A 46 11.41 9.54 3.43
C THR A 46 11.03 10.90 2.83
N PHE A 47 9.80 11.08 2.49
CA PHE A 47 9.29 12.27 1.81
C PHE A 47 7.83 12.54 2.22
N GLY A 48 7.26 13.65 1.75
CA GLY A 48 5.89 14.05 2.06
C GLY A 48 5.15 14.57 0.83
N ALA A 49 4.15 15.40 1.05
CA ALA A 49 3.23 15.93 0.04
C ALA A 49 3.93 16.56 -1.18
N ILE A 50 5.09 17.20 -1.00
CA ILE A 50 5.85 17.81 -2.11
C ILE A 50 6.25 16.75 -3.16
N VAL A 51 6.71 15.58 -2.71
CA VAL A 51 7.11 14.49 -3.62
C VAL A 51 5.88 13.81 -4.19
N VAL A 52 4.80 13.63 -3.41
CA VAL A 52 3.51 13.14 -3.91
C VAL A 52 3.02 14.01 -5.08
N ALA A 53 3.05 15.34 -4.93
CA ALA A 53 2.68 16.28 -5.98
C ALA A 53 3.62 16.19 -7.21
N ALA A 54 4.91 15.94 -7.01
CA ALA A 54 5.85 15.75 -8.11
C ALA A 54 5.55 14.46 -8.90
N ILE A 55 5.28 13.36 -8.21
CA ILE A 55 4.88 12.10 -8.83
C ILE A 55 3.55 12.28 -9.59
N LYS A 56 2.57 12.96 -9.00
CA LYS A 56 1.26 13.22 -9.65
C LYS A 56 1.38 13.92 -10.99
N ARG A 57 2.34 14.84 -11.13
CA ARG A 57 2.61 15.49 -12.42
C ARG A 57 3.25 14.58 -13.47
N SER A 58 3.76 13.43 -13.07
CA SER A 58 4.51 12.51 -13.94
C SER A 58 3.68 11.32 -14.44
N THR A 59 2.47 11.11 -13.89
CA THR A 59 1.65 9.94 -14.21
C THR A 59 0.16 10.23 -14.16
N SER A 60 -0.60 9.47 -14.96
CA SER A 60 -2.06 9.39 -14.88
C SER A 60 -2.55 8.29 -13.94
N VAL A 61 -1.68 7.36 -13.56
CA VAL A 61 -2.00 6.23 -12.66
C VAL A 61 -2.40 6.78 -11.28
N PRO A 62 -3.44 6.22 -10.64
CA PRO A 62 -3.85 6.63 -9.30
C PRO A 62 -2.72 6.46 -8.27
N LEU A 63 -2.55 7.48 -7.41
CA LEU A 63 -1.56 7.45 -6.33
C LEU A 63 -2.16 6.84 -5.07
N ASP A 64 -1.48 5.85 -4.54
CA ASP A 64 -1.77 5.14 -3.31
C ASP A 64 -0.76 5.55 -2.24
N VAL A 65 -1.17 6.41 -1.31
CA VAL A 65 -0.25 7.01 -0.34
C VAL A 65 -0.40 6.32 1.01
N HIS A 66 0.68 5.66 1.43
CA HIS A 66 0.78 4.96 2.70
C HIS A 66 1.50 5.83 3.74
N LEU A 67 0.78 6.25 4.77
CA LEU A 67 1.28 7.13 5.82
C LEU A 67 1.79 6.32 7.02
N MET A 68 3.10 6.10 7.09
CA MET A 68 3.83 5.55 8.23
C MET A 68 4.33 6.70 9.11
N ILE A 69 3.40 7.46 9.68
CA ILE A 69 3.68 8.67 10.46
C ILE A 69 2.83 8.71 11.73
N VAL A 70 3.31 9.37 12.76
CA VAL A 70 2.48 9.68 13.94
C VAL A 70 1.51 10.81 13.60
N GLU A 71 0.32 10.82 14.24
CA GLU A 71 -0.70 11.86 14.06
C GLU A 71 -1.02 12.12 12.56
N PRO A 72 -1.43 11.08 11.77
CA PRO A 72 -1.61 11.20 10.33
C PRO A 72 -2.67 12.23 9.93
N ASP A 73 -3.62 12.53 10.81
CA ASP A 73 -4.66 13.55 10.61
C ASP A 73 -4.07 14.93 10.26
N ARG A 74 -2.89 15.27 10.74
CA ARG A 74 -2.20 16.54 10.44
C ARG A 74 -1.69 16.66 9.00
N GLN A 75 -1.57 15.54 8.28
CA GLN A 75 -1.01 15.51 6.91
C GLN A 75 -2.06 15.21 5.85
N LEU A 76 -3.31 14.87 6.24
CA LEU A 76 -4.34 14.44 5.30
C LEU A 76 -4.63 15.48 4.21
N ASP A 77 -4.80 16.75 4.59
CA ASP A 77 -5.11 17.81 3.64
C ASP A 77 -3.95 18.01 2.65
N ALA A 78 -2.72 18.10 3.15
CA ALA A 78 -1.55 18.32 2.32
C ALA A 78 -1.34 17.17 1.31
N VAL A 79 -1.56 15.91 1.73
CA VAL A 79 -1.42 14.72 0.87
C VAL A 79 -2.56 14.62 -0.13
N ALA A 80 -3.79 14.95 0.29
CA ALA A 80 -4.95 14.98 -0.59
C ALA A 80 -4.78 16.04 -1.69
N ASP A 81 -4.39 17.26 -1.32
CA ASP A 81 -4.16 18.37 -2.27
C ASP A 81 -2.96 18.09 -3.20
N ALA A 82 -2.00 17.27 -2.77
CA ALA A 82 -0.90 16.79 -3.60
C ALA A 82 -1.33 15.80 -4.69
N GLY A 83 -2.57 15.30 -4.66
CA GLY A 83 -3.15 14.45 -5.69
C GLY A 83 -3.18 12.96 -5.37
N ALA A 84 -3.15 12.59 -4.08
CA ALA A 84 -3.45 11.22 -3.65
C ALA A 84 -4.84 10.80 -4.17
N SER A 85 -4.98 9.56 -4.59
CA SER A 85 -6.27 8.94 -4.95
C SER A 85 -6.81 8.09 -3.80
N ARG A 86 -5.89 7.58 -2.98
CA ARG A 86 -6.17 6.82 -1.78
C ARG A 86 -5.11 7.13 -0.72
N ILE A 87 -5.53 7.10 0.54
CA ILE A 87 -4.64 7.31 1.69
C ILE A 87 -4.84 6.17 2.67
N THR A 88 -3.75 5.53 3.05
CA THR A 88 -3.68 4.48 4.05
C THR A 88 -3.01 5.00 5.31
N VAL A 89 -3.64 4.82 6.47
CA VAL A 89 -3.09 5.15 7.79
C VAL A 89 -2.98 3.90 8.65
N HIS A 90 -1.99 3.84 9.53
CA HIS A 90 -1.87 2.73 10.47
C HIS A 90 -2.89 2.83 11.61
N VAL A 91 -3.51 1.71 11.98
CA VAL A 91 -4.39 1.64 13.16
C VAL A 91 -3.63 2.04 14.42
N GLU A 92 -2.33 1.75 14.47
CA GLU A 92 -1.43 2.03 15.59
C GLU A 92 -1.01 3.52 15.67
N ALA A 93 -1.25 4.30 14.61
CA ALA A 93 -0.78 5.69 14.52
C ALA A 93 -1.76 6.72 15.11
N THR A 94 -3.00 6.30 15.42
CA THR A 94 -4.02 7.22 15.92
C THR A 94 -5.02 6.54 16.88
N PRO A 95 -5.35 7.17 18.02
CA PRO A 95 -6.42 6.68 18.90
C PRO A 95 -7.82 6.94 18.32
N HIS A 96 -7.95 7.77 17.27
CA HIS A 96 -9.22 8.20 16.71
C HIS A 96 -9.38 7.75 15.25
N LEU A 97 -9.14 6.46 14.98
CA LEU A 97 -9.10 5.89 13.62
C LEU A 97 -10.36 6.22 12.80
N HIS A 98 -11.56 6.05 13.38
CA HIS A 98 -12.81 6.35 12.69
C HIS A 98 -12.88 7.80 12.20
N ARG A 99 -12.43 8.78 13.01
CA ARG A 99 -12.38 10.19 12.62
C ARG A 99 -11.43 10.42 11.44
N VAL A 100 -10.26 9.78 11.45
CA VAL A 100 -9.27 9.89 10.38
C VAL A 100 -9.80 9.29 9.08
N VAL A 101 -10.38 8.10 9.12
CA VAL A 101 -11.03 7.45 7.97
C VAL A 101 -12.15 8.33 7.41
N SER A 102 -13.02 8.88 8.27
CA SER A 102 -14.09 9.78 7.84
C SER A 102 -13.57 11.05 7.17
N ALA A 103 -12.45 11.61 7.68
CA ALA A 103 -11.82 12.80 7.09
C ALA A 103 -11.25 12.50 5.69
N ILE A 104 -10.61 11.35 5.47
CA ILE A 104 -10.12 10.92 4.15
C ILE A 104 -11.29 10.81 3.16
N ARG A 105 -12.37 10.14 3.57
CA ARG A 105 -13.56 9.95 2.73
C ARG A 105 -14.28 11.26 2.41
N ALA A 106 -14.33 12.20 3.36
CA ALA A 106 -14.90 13.52 3.16
C ALA A 106 -14.17 14.33 2.07
N ARG A 107 -12.90 14.01 1.79
CA ARG A 107 -12.11 14.56 0.68
C ARG A 107 -12.39 13.86 -0.66
N GLY A 108 -13.31 12.89 -0.71
CA GLY A 108 -13.60 12.09 -1.91
C GLY A 108 -12.53 11.04 -2.23
N LEU A 109 -11.62 10.75 -1.29
CA LEU A 109 -10.54 9.79 -1.47
C LEU A 109 -10.92 8.40 -0.93
N LYS A 110 -10.23 7.38 -1.43
CA LYS A 110 -10.33 6.03 -0.88
C LYS A 110 -9.57 5.94 0.44
N ALA A 111 -10.25 5.51 1.50
CA ALA A 111 -9.66 5.37 2.82
C ALA A 111 -9.17 3.95 3.08
N GLY A 112 -7.90 3.82 3.46
CA GLY A 112 -7.28 2.57 3.84
C GLY A 112 -6.79 2.55 5.29
N VAL A 113 -6.73 1.35 5.86
CA VAL A 113 -6.12 1.13 7.18
C VAL A 113 -5.08 0.03 7.11
N ALA A 114 -3.88 0.33 7.59
CA ALA A 114 -2.77 -0.61 7.67
C ALA A 114 -2.69 -1.28 9.04
N LEU A 115 -2.25 -2.54 9.03
CA LEU A 115 -1.95 -3.36 10.23
C LEU A 115 -0.49 -3.79 10.23
N ASN A 116 0.24 -3.49 11.29
CA ASN A 116 1.56 -4.05 11.53
C ASN A 116 1.54 -5.58 11.72
N PRO A 117 2.68 -6.28 11.55
CA PRO A 117 2.73 -7.73 11.70
C PRO A 117 2.19 -8.26 13.04
N ALA A 118 2.41 -7.54 14.14
CA ALA A 118 1.93 -7.96 15.47
C ALA A 118 0.48 -7.57 15.79
N THR A 119 -0.13 -6.65 15.02
CA THR A 119 -1.50 -6.15 15.29
C THR A 119 -2.53 -7.16 14.79
N PRO A 120 -3.47 -7.61 15.63
CA PRO A 120 -4.48 -8.58 15.23
C PRO A 120 -5.50 -7.98 14.27
N VAL A 121 -6.04 -8.82 13.37
CA VAL A 121 -7.10 -8.45 12.41
C VAL A 121 -8.36 -7.92 13.12
N ALA A 122 -8.65 -8.43 14.32
CA ALA A 122 -9.79 -8.00 15.14
C ALA A 122 -9.78 -6.49 15.48
N ALA A 123 -8.62 -5.82 15.42
CA ALA A 123 -8.52 -4.37 15.62
C ALA A 123 -9.36 -3.56 14.61
N LEU A 124 -9.73 -4.16 13.47
CA LEU A 124 -10.55 -3.51 12.44
C LEU A 124 -12.02 -3.94 12.46
N SER A 125 -12.46 -4.80 13.39
CA SER A 125 -13.80 -5.40 13.38
C SER A 125 -14.94 -4.38 13.32
N ASP A 126 -14.75 -3.21 13.92
CA ASP A 126 -15.80 -2.19 14.02
C ASP A 126 -15.73 -1.11 12.93
N ILE A 127 -14.68 -1.16 12.06
CA ILE A 127 -14.46 -0.13 11.04
C ILE A 127 -14.40 -0.68 9.60
N VAL A 128 -14.44 -2.01 9.42
CA VAL A 128 -14.28 -2.63 8.08
C VAL A 128 -15.32 -2.20 7.05
N ASN A 129 -16.46 -1.67 7.47
CA ASN A 129 -17.51 -1.18 6.57
C ASN A 129 -17.34 0.30 6.19
N ASP A 130 -16.42 1.00 6.85
CA ASP A 130 -16.13 2.42 6.60
C ASP A 130 -14.90 2.63 5.73
N ILE A 131 -14.14 1.56 5.46
CA ILE A 131 -12.89 1.60 4.71
C ILE A 131 -13.03 1.00 3.31
N ASP A 132 -12.23 1.48 2.38
CA ASP A 132 -12.19 0.99 0.99
C ASP A 132 -11.14 -0.12 0.81
N HIS A 133 -10.12 -0.18 1.66
CA HIS A 133 -9.10 -1.22 1.65
C HIS A 133 -8.40 -1.38 3.00
N VAL A 134 -7.83 -2.56 3.19
CA VAL A 134 -6.94 -2.87 4.31
C VAL A 134 -5.55 -3.18 3.76
N LEU A 135 -4.52 -2.57 4.31
CA LEU A 135 -3.13 -2.88 4.02
C LEU A 135 -2.57 -3.81 5.11
N VAL A 136 -2.24 -5.03 4.73
CA VAL A 136 -1.58 -5.99 5.62
C VAL A 136 -0.07 -5.89 5.41
N MET A 137 0.66 -5.47 6.45
CA MET A 137 2.12 -5.44 6.39
C MET A 137 2.69 -6.84 6.50
N ASN A 138 3.46 -7.24 5.48
CA ASN A 138 4.17 -8.53 5.46
C ASN A 138 5.58 -8.45 6.06
N VAL A 139 6.00 -7.26 6.44
CA VAL A 139 7.27 -6.95 7.10
C VAL A 139 7.01 -5.93 8.20
N ASN A 140 7.97 -5.69 9.09
CA ASN A 140 7.89 -4.52 9.96
C ASN A 140 8.13 -3.26 9.09
N PRO A 141 7.24 -2.26 9.11
CA PRO A 141 7.38 -1.08 8.25
C PRO A 141 8.66 -0.30 8.56
N GLY A 142 9.15 0.47 7.56
CA GLY A 142 10.26 1.41 7.74
C GLY A 142 11.53 1.16 6.93
N PHE A 143 11.63 0.06 6.18
CA PHE A 143 12.79 -0.26 5.33
C PHE A 143 12.38 -1.01 4.06
N THR A 144 13.12 -0.79 2.98
CA THR A 144 13.01 -1.62 1.77
C THR A 144 13.80 -2.93 1.90
N GLY A 145 13.46 -3.93 1.08
CA GLY A 145 14.25 -5.15 0.92
C GLY A 145 14.20 -6.11 2.12
N GLN A 146 13.21 -6.00 2.99
CA GLN A 146 13.02 -6.92 4.11
C GLN A 146 12.50 -8.27 3.66
N GLN A 147 12.81 -9.31 4.45
CA GLN A 147 12.30 -10.65 4.24
C GLN A 147 10.82 -10.73 4.61
N PHE A 148 10.05 -11.38 3.76
CA PHE A 148 8.65 -11.69 3.97
C PHE A 148 8.43 -12.48 5.25
N ILE A 149 7.47 -12.07 6.07
CA ILE A 149 7.07 -12.78 7.30
C ILE A 149 6.01 -13.83 6.95
N PRO A 150 6.30 -15.15 7.02
CA PRO A 150 5.38 -16.19 6.54
C PRO A 150 4.00 -16.18 7.21
N SER A 151 3.90 -15.73 8.47
CA SER A 151 2.61 -15.62 9.18
C SER A 151 1.66 -14.58 8.58
N SER A 152 2.13 -13.71 7.67
CA SER A 152 1.29 -12.75 6.95
C SER A 152 0.24 -13.44 6.09
N LEU A 153 0.53 -14.60 5.51
CA LEU A 153 -0.45 -15.37 4.73
C LEU A 153 -1.69 -15.71 5.57
N ARG A 154 -1.49 -16.16 6.81
CA ARG A 154 -2.59 -16.43 7.74
C ARG A 154 -3.38 -15.14 8.04
N LYS A 155 -2.68 -14.03 8.28
CA LYS A 155 -3.32 -12.72 8.55
C LYS A 155 -4.16 -12.24 7.36
N VAL A 156 -3.67 -12.40 6.13
CA VAL A 156 -4.44 -12.09 4.90
C VAL A 156 -5.72 -12.93 4.82
N ALA A 157 -5.63 -14.23 5.10
CA ALA A 157 -6.79 -15.14 5.11
C ALA A 157 -7.79 -14.78 6.22
N GLU A 158 -7.32 -14.44 7.43
CA GLU A 158 -8.15 -13.95 8.53
C GLU A 158 -8.86 -12.64 8.15
N MET A 159 -8.16 -11.70 7.49
CA MET A 159 -8.75 -10.45 7.02
C MET A 159 -9.82 -10.72 5.96
N ARG A 160 -9.57 -11.60 5.00
CA ARG A 160 -10.58 -12.01 4.00
C ARG A 160 -11.82 -12.58 4.66
N ALA A 161 -11.65 -13.43 5.67
CA ALA A 161 -12.76 -14.01 6.43
C ALA A 161 -13.57 -12.92 7.18
N LEU A 162 -12.89 -11.97 7.83
CA LEU A 162 -13.54 -10.84 8.52
C LEU A 162 -14.35 -9.98 7.55
N LEU A 163 -13.77 -9.56 6.42
CA LEU A 163 -14.46 -8.75 5.41
C LEU A 163 -15.70 -9.48 4.89
N SER A 164 -15.57 -10.79 4.57
CA SER A 164 -16.66 -11.61 4.09
C SER A 164 -17.78 -11.74 5.12
N ALA A 165 -17.43 -11.97 6.39
CA ALA A 165 -18.41 -12.08 7.48
C ALA A 165 -19.18 -10.78 7.75
N ARG A 166 -18.59 -9.64 7.43
CA ARG A 166 -19.19 -8.30 7.57
C ARG A 166 -19.84 -7.78 6.29
N GLY A 167 -19.80 -8.55 5.18
CA GLY A 167 -20.31 -8.12 3.87
C GLY A 167 -19.54 -6.97 3.25
N SER A 168 -18.32 -6.70 3.74
CA SER A 168 -17.48 -5.61 3.22
C SER A 168 -16.84 -5.98 1.88
N GLN A 169 -16.82 -5.00 0.96
CA GLN A 169 -16.18 -5.10 -0.36
C GLN A 169 -14.78 -4.47 -0.38
N ALA A 170 -14.22 -4.17 0.79
CA ALA A 170 -12.90 -3.58 0.88
C ALA A 170 -11.84 -4.48 0.24
N ASP A 171 -10.89 -3.87 -0.45
CA ASP A 171 -9.73 -4.55 -1.00
C ASP A 171 -8.80 -5.02 0.12
N ILE A 172 -8.04 -6.09 -0.14
CA ILE A 172 -6.91 -6.48 0.69
C ILE A 172 -5.64 -6.19 -0.10
N GLU A 173 -4.91 -5.23 0.37
CA GLU A 173 -3.59 -4.86 -0.10
C GLU A 173 -2.54 -5.48 0.80
N VAL A 174 -1.40 -5.88 0.23
CA VAL A 174 -0.27 -6.46 0.97
C VAL A 174 1.01 -5.75 0.59
N ASP A 175 1.83 -5.41 1.59
CA ASP A 175 3.09 -4.72 1.39
C ASP A 175 4.23 -5.35 2.21
N GLY A 176 5.39 -5.43 1.58
CA GLY A 176 6.63 -5.94 2.15
C GLY A 176 7.04 -7.32 1.66
N GLY A 177 8.19 -7.38 1.01
CA GLY A 177 8.80 -8.63 0.54
C GLY A 177 7.98 -9.39 -0.52
N VAL A 178 7.07 -8.72 -1.23
CA VAL A 178 6.30 -9.33 -2.32
C VAL A 178 7.19 -9.59 -3.52
N ASP A 179 7.19 -10.82 -4.00
CA ASP A 179 7.97 -11.29 -5.15
C ASP A 179 7.25 -12.40 -5.92
N LEU A 180 7.92 -12.94 -6.96
CA LEU A 180 7.35 -14.01 -7.79
C LEU A 180 7.11 -15.31 -7.03
N GLY A 181 7.83 -15.55 -5.93
CA GLY A 181 7.74 -16.78 -5.14
C GLY A 181 6.55 -16.80 -4.19
N ASN A 182 6.03 -15.63 -3.78
CA ASN A 182 4.94 -15.54 -2.81
C ASN A 182 3.66 -14.89 -3.34
N ALA A 183 3.69 -14.25 -4.53
CA ALA A 183 2.54 -13.55 -5.11
C ALA A 183 1.29 -14.45 -5.22
N GLN A 184 1.43 -15.66 -5.73
CA GLN A 184 0.32 -16.61 -5.86
C GLN A 184 -0.30 -16.94 -4.50
N ALA A 185 0.53 -17.27 -3.49
CA ALA A 185 0.04 -17.63 -2.16
C ALA A 185 -0.69 -16.47 -1.48
N LEU A 186 -0.22 -15.23 -1.68
CA LEU A 186 -0.87 -14.02 -1.17
C LEU A 186 -2.26 -13.83 -1.81
N VAL A 187 -2.39 -14.00 -3.11
CA VAL A 187 -3.68 -13.89 -3.81
C VAL A 187 -4.63 -15.03 -3.39
N GLN A 188 -4.13 -16.25 -3.28
CA GLN A 188 -4.93 -17.39 -2.77
C GLN A 188 -5.41 -17.15 -1.33
N ALA A 189 -4.61 -16.50 -0.49
CA ALA A 189 -5.01 -16.09 0.86
C ALA A 189 -6.06 -14.97 0.86
N GLY A 190 -6.24 -14.26 -0.27
CA GLY A 190 -7.29 -13.25 -0.42
C GLY A 190 -6.80 -11.84 -0.77
N ALA A 191 -5.51 -11.64 -1.02
CA ALA A 191 -5.00 -10.34 -1.47
C ALA A 191 -5.56 -9.98 -2.86
N THR A 192 -5.89 -8.70 -3.04
CA THR A 192 -6.40 -8.14 -4.31
C THR A 192 -5.44 -7.10 -4.90
N ILE A 193 -4.52 -6.57 -4.08
CA ILE A 193 -3.49 -5.62 -4.48
C ILE A 193 -2.15 -6.08 -3.91
N LEU A 194 -1.13 -6.14 -4.78
CA LEU A 194 0.24 -6.50 -4.41
C LEU A 194 1.14 -5.27 -4.53
N VAL A 195 1.68 -4.80 -3.40
CA VAL A 195 2.71 -3.75 -3.39
C VAL A 195 4.06 -4.42 -3.56
N ALA A 196 4.82 -3.99 -4.57
CA ALA A 196 6.14 -4.54 -4.88
C ALA A 196 7.16 -3.44 -5.16
N GLY A 197 8.20 -3.35 -4.33
CA GLY A 197 9.30 -2.41 -4.49
C GLY A 197 10.48 -3.03 -5.24
N ALA A 198 11.39 -3.68 -4.51
CA ALA A 198 12.62 -4.27 -5.05
C ALA A 198 12.38 -5.26 -6.20
N ALA A 199 11.33 -6.07 -6.11
CA ALA A 199 10.96 -7.03 -7.17
C ALA A 199 10.61 -6.35 -8.51
N VAL A 200 10.35 -5.03 -8.52
CA VAL A 200 10.10 -4.24 -9.72
C VAL A 200 11.31 -3.36 -10.05
N PHE A 201 11.72 -2.50 -9.14
CA PHE A 201 12.69 -1.43 -9.44
C PHE A 201 14.15 -1.90 -9.45
N HIS A 202 14.50 -3.00 -8.75
CA HIS A 202 15.86 -3.56 -8.76
C HIS A 202 16.06 -4.59 -9.87
N THR A 203 15.17 -4.64 -10.86
CA THR A 203 15.30 -5.48 -12.05
C THR A 203 15.79 -4.66 -13.25
N PRO A 204 16.47 -5.28 -14.22
CA PRO A 204 16.86 -4.59 -15.45
C PRO A 204 15.67 -4.07 -16.26
N ASP A 205 14.53 -4.76 -16.19
CA ASP A 205 13.31 -4.45 -16.95
C ASP A 205 12.08 -4.46 -16.05
N ALA A 206 11.65 -3.28 -15.60
CA ALA A 206 10.46 -3.11 -14.78
C ALA A 206 9.17 -3.56 -15.52
N THR A 207 9.14 -3.47 -16.86
CA THR A 207 7.97 -3.91 -17.64
C THR A 207 7.79 -5.41 -17.50
N GLN A 208 8.87 -6.17 -17.71
CA GLN A 208 8.83 -7.62 -17.51
C GLN A 208 8.52 -7.98 -16.05
N ALA A 209 9.06 -7.23 -15.08
CA ALA A 209 8.84 -7.48 -13.65
C ALA A 209 7.36 -7.32 -13.26
N VAL A 210 6.70 -6.24 -13.67
CA VAL A 210 5.26 -6.01 -13.39
C VAL A 210 4.40 -7.10 -14.04
N GLN A 211 4.68 -7.45 -15.29
CA GLN A 211 3.96 -8.50 -16.01
C GLN A 211 4.18 -9.88 -15.38
N ALA A 212 5.41 -10.19 -15.00
CA ALA A 212 5.76 -11.46 -14.33
C ALA A 212 5.05 -11.61 -12.98
N LEU A 213 5.00 -10.53 -12.17
CA LEU A 213 4.25 -10.52 -10.92
C LEU A 213 2.76 -10.78 -11.14
N ARG A 214 2.14 -10.12 -12.15
CA ARG A 214 0.74 -10.33 -12.49
C ARG A 214 0.47 -11.78 -12.92
N LEU A 215 1.36 -12.35 -13.74
CA LEU A 215 1.25 -13.75 -14.17
C LEU A 215 1.46 -14.73 -12.98
N ALA A 216 2.45 -14.48 -12.13
CA ALA A 216 2.69 -15.32 -10.95
C ALA A 216 1.51 -15.32 -9.98
N ALA A 217 0.86 -14.19 -9.82
CA ALA A 217 -0.32 -14.01 -8.94
C ALA A 217 -1.59 -14.72 -9.46
N THR A 218 -1.66 -15.08 -10.74
CA THR A 218 -2.87 -15.68 -11.38
C THR A 218 -2.74 -17.17 -11.69
N ARG A 219 -1.58 -17.77 -11.44
CA ARG A 219 -1.34 -19.22 -11.60
C ARG A 219 -1.93 -20.00 -10.43
#